data_bc61f66362d7af95e944dc2c18cf9014
#
_entry.id   bc61f66362d7af95e944dc2c18cf9014
#
_cell.length_a   1.000
_cell.length_b   1.000
_cell.length_c   1.000
_cell.angle_alpha   90.00
_cell.angle_beta   90.00
_cell.angle_gamma   90.00
#
_symmetry.space_group_name_H-M   'P 1'
#
loop_
_entity.id
_entity.type
_entity.pdbx_description
1 polymer ?
#
loop_
_entity_poly.entity_id
_entity_poly.type
_entity_poly.pdbx_seq_one_letter_code
_entity_poly.pdbx_strand_id
1 'polypeptide(L)'
;MSPRAARAALLLVLALVLGACVSRGTTAADADLVRLTFLQINDAYVLEPVDGGRRGGMARLATLVREARRENPNTIFVIGGDFLSPSVESTFLQGSQMVAALDAVGLDYATFGNHEFDFGPTVLAERMKESKFRWLSANVVDRVSGRPFGGAASEEIVTLGGVRVGLFGLTMVDAARTSRPGPDIAFTPPLAAGKEAAGRVRARGAAVVAAVTHQEMAEDKALGAATGIDVILGGHEHDPMVAEEGKTLITKGGSDARYLVQVDLWLSRDGKLVERSWRFREVSRRVAPDLAVEELVRAYAARLDRELDVAVGRTDVPLEARSARLRTQETNLGDLVTDLLRERLGTDVAVMNGGAIRTNREVPPGTLTRRDIHALLPFSDVVLKLEMRGRDLRAALEHGLAQTDRVGGGFLQVSGMRLVWDPQLSPAQRLVSASVGSRPLEDDAIYTVAVPSYLVRGGDGFTAFKGAKIVIDETSGPQVAQTILDGIVARRTIAPAPDGRITTRSR
;
A
#
# COMPACT_ATOMS: atom_id res chain seq x y z
N MET A 1 44.03 55.64 17.17
CA MET A 1 43.73 54.84 15.95
C MET A 1 42.55 55.49 15.26
N SER A 2 42.69 55.78 13.96
CA SER A 2 41.63 56.49 13.23
C SER A 2 40.50 55.49 12.83
N PRO A 3 39.26 55.96 12.70
CA PRO A 3 38.11 55.06 12.39
C PRO A 3 38.23 54.35 11.03
N ARG A 4 39.18 54.75 10.20
CA ARG A 4 39.50 54.05 8.93
C ARG A 4 40.32 52.78 9.11
N ALA A 5 41.22 52.72 10.11
CA ALA A 5 42.02 51.53 10.41
C ALA A 5 41.17 50.40 11.03
N ALA A 6 40.16 50.72 11.83
CA ALA A 6 39.23 49.75 12.42
C ALA A 6 38.29 49.12 11.38
N ARG A 7 37.88 49.87 10.34
CA ARG A 7 37.06 49.36 9.25
C ARG A 7 37.83 48.41 8.29
N ALA A 8 39.10 48.68 8.05
CA ALA A 8 39.97 47.83 7.22
C ALA A 8 40.27 46.48 7.92
N ALA A 9 40.51 46.51 9.25
CA ALA A 9 40.71 45.29 10.02
C ALA A 9 39.43 44.42 10.11
N LEU A 10 38.23 45.05 10.22
CA LEU A 10 36.97 44.33 10.28
C LEU A 10 36.60 43.67 8.91
N LEU A 11 36.92 44.33 7.81
CA LEU A 11 36.70 43.76 6.46
C LEU A 11 37.68 42.62 6.13
N LEU A 12 38.91 42.66 6.66
CA LEU A 12 39.89 41.58 6.48
C LEU A 12 39.49 40.33 7.31
N VAL A 13 38.94 40.50 8.50
CA VAL A 13 38.45 39.39 9.33
C VAL A 13 37.17 38.81 8.75
N LEU A 14 36.28 39.62 8.15
CA LEU A 14 35.07 39.14 7.50
C LEU A 14 35.41 38.38 6.19
N ALA A 15 36.43 38.80 5.44
CA ALA A 15 36.90 38.09 4.25
C ALA A 15 37.59 36.74 4.58
N LEU A 16 38.22 36.64 5.76
CA LEU A 16 38.82 35.37 6.24
C LEU A 16 37.76 34.39 6.78
N VAL A 17 36.61 34.88 7.27
CA VAL A 17 35.50 33.99 7.73
C VAL A 17 34.63 33.51 6.56
N LEU A 18 34.52 34.30 5.48
CA LEU A 18 33.77 33.86 4.26
C LEU A 18 34.60 32.98 3.31
N GLY A 19 35.93 32.93 3.49
CA GLY A 19 36.84 32.03 2.75
C GLY A 19 36.93 30.62 3.31
N ALA A 20 36.30 30.35 4.45
CA ALA A 20 36.21 29.00 5.04
C ALA A 20 34.94 28.22 4.62
N CYS A 21 34.39 28.45 3.41
CA CYS A 21 33.76 27.39 2.69
C CYS A 21 34.84 26.40 2.31
N VAL A 22 35.15 25.50 3.25
CA VAL A 22 35.97 24.33 3.00
C VAL A 22 35.33 23.56 1.86
N SER A 23 35.83 23.78 0.62
CA SER A 23 35.80 22.69 -0.35
C SER A 23 36.47 21.52 0.39
N ARG A 24 35.72 20.52 0.83
CA ARG A 24 36.28 19.23 1.20
C ARG A 24 37.05 18.78 -0.05
N GLY A 25 38.34 19.09 -0.06
CA GLY A 25 39.24 18.44 -1.00
C GLY A 25 39.07 16.95 -0.77
N THR A 26 38.71 16.20 -1.80
CA THR A 26 38.78 14.74 -1.80
C THR A 26 40.17 14.38 -1.28
N THR A 27 40.24 13.85 -0.06
CA THR A 27 41.50 13.32 0.47
C THR A 27 41.88 12.12 -0.38
N ALA A 28 43.16 11.82 -0.52
CA ALA A 28 43.62 10.65 -1.28
C ALA A 28 42.95 9.33 -0.82
N ALA A 29 42.39 9.28 0.39
CA ALA A 29 41.57 8.18 0.92
C ALA A 29 40.19 8.06 0.24
N ASP A 30 39.60 9.15 -0.26
CA ASP A 30 38.29 9.12 -0.95
C ASP A 30 38.40 8.55 -2.38
N ALA A 31 39.59 8.58 -3.01
CA ALA A 31 39.81 8.08 -4.35
C ALA A 31 39.77 6.55 -4.48
N ASP A 32 39.75 5.83 -3.36
CA ASP A 32 39.78 4.37 -3.31
C ASP A 32 38.44 3.71 -2.93
N LEU A 33 37.37 4.50 -2.71
CA LEU A 33 36.07 3.97 -2.32
C LEU A 33 35.17 3.73 -3.55
N VAL A 34 34.44 2.60 -3.54
CA VAL A 34 33.39 2.30 -4.49
C VAL A 34 32.06 2.75 -3.89
N ARG A 35 31.38 3.67 -4.56
CA ARG A 35 30.01 4.06 -4.19
C ARG A 35 29.01 3.17 -4.87
N LEU A 36 28.11 2.55 -4.09
CA LEU A 36 26.89 1.89 -4.54
C LEU A 36 25.68 2.73 -4.16
N THR A 37 24.73 2.86 -5.07
CA THR A 37 23.49 3.60 -4.82
C THR A 37 22.30 2.66 -4.95
N PHE A 38 21.43 2.62 -3.92
CA PHE A 38 20.12 2.00 -4.00
C PHE A 38 19.06 3.10 -4.09
N LEU A 39 18.19 2.99 -5.06
CA LEU A 39 16.99 3.79 -5.19
C LEU A 39 15.80 2.93 -4.83
N GLN A 40 14.85 3.50 -4.11
CA GLN A 40 13.68 2.76 -3.64
C GLN A 40 12.42 3.59 -3.71
N ILE A 41 11.34 2.95 -4.14
CA ILE A 41 9.96 3.34 -3.88
C ILE A 41 9.19 2.12 -3.35
N ASN A 42 7.98 2.31 -2.86
CA ASN A 42 7.05 1.26 -2.46
C ASN A 42 5.62 1.78 -2.54
N ASP A 43 4.64 0.87 -2.57
CA ASP A 43 3.21 1.21 -2.47
C ASP A 43 2.79 2.28 -3.49
N ALA A 44 3.11 2.04 -4.76
CA ALA A 44 2.87 2.99 -5.85
C ALA A 44 1.66 2.56 -6.67
N TYR A 45 0.51 3.22 -6.48
CA TYR A 45 -0.77 2.77 -7.01
C TYR A 45 -1.23 3.50 -8.26
N VAL A 46 -0.71 4.71 -8.51
CA VAL A 46 -1.16 5.59 -9.59
C VAL A 46 -0.01 6.10 -10.45
N LEU A 47 -0.28 6.32 -11.72
CA LEU A 47 0.70 6.83 -12.68
C LEU A 47 0.89 8.34 -12.58
N GLU A 48 -0.19 9.06 -12.31
CA GLU A 48 -0.25 10.51 -12.29
C GLU A 48 0.23 11.09 -10.95
N PRO A 49 0.59 12.38 -10.93
CA PRO A 49 0.92 13.06 -9.68
C PRO A 49 -0.28 13.12 -8.72
N VAL A 50 -0.02 12.88 -7.44
CA VAL A 50 -0.99 12.93 -6.33
C VAL A 50 -0.96 14.28 -5.59
N ASP A 51 -1.77 14.41 -4.52
CA ASP A 51 -1.86 15.61 -3.68
C ASP A 51 -2.23 16.88 -4.50
N GLY A 52 -3.15 16.73 -5.46
CA GLY A 52 -3.53 17.82 -6.37
C GLY A 52 -2.40 18.20 -7.34
N GLY A 53 -1.64 17.23 -7.80
CA GLY A 53 -0.55 17.41 -8.78
C GLY A 53 0.77 17.89 -8.16
N ARG A 54 0.86 17.98 -6.82
CA ARG A 54 2.03 18.53 -6.13
C ARG A 54 3.17 17.56 -5.99
N ARG A 55 2.89 16.26 -5.75
CA ARG A 55 3.87 15.22 -5.48
C ARG A 55 3.62 13.98 -6.32
N GLY A 56 4.61 13.09 -6.38
CA GLY A 56 4.50 11.84 -7.12
C GLY A 56 4.49 12.00 -8.64
N GLY A 57 4.06 10.95 -9.31
CA GLY A 57 3.98 10.84 -10.78
C GLY A 57 5.18 10.16 -11.40
N MET A 58 4.92 9.11 -12.19
CA MET A 58 5.96 8.26 -12.78
C MET A 58 6.91 9.01 -13.70
N ALA A 59 6.41 10.02 -14.42
CA ALA A 59 7.26 10.84 -15.32
C ALA A 59 8.31 11.68 -14.56
N ARG A 60 7.96 12.22 -13.39
CA ARG A 60 8.91 12.94 -12.53
C ARG A 60 9.88 11.98 -11.84
N LEU A 61 9.37 10.83 -11.39
CA LEU A 61 10.20 9.77 -10.83
C LEU A 61 11.28 9.34 -11.82
N ALA A 62 10.93 9.15 -13.09
CA ALA A 62 11.88 8.77 -14.15
C ALA A 62 13.03 9.77 -14.28
N THR A 63 12.74 11.07 -14.19
CA THR A 63 13.77 12.11 -14.20
C THR A 63 14.76 11.92 -13.06
N LEU A 64 14.27 11.75 -11.83
CA LEU A 64 15.12 11.57 -10.64
C LEU A 64 15.95 10.28 -10.69
N VAL A 65 15.37 9.18 -11.19
CA VAL A 65 16.10 7.92 -11.38
C VAL A 65 17.21 8.07 -12.40
N ARG A 66 16.94 8.73 -13.55
CA ARG A 66 17.97 8.98 -14.57
C ARG A 66 19.06 9.93 -14.09
N GLU A 67 18.73 10.93 -13.29
CA GLU A 67 19.71 11.80 -12.63
C GLU A 67 20.64 11.00 -11.73
N ALA A 68 20.09 10.19 -10.83
CA ALA A 68 20.86 9.38 -9.90
C ALA A 68 21.80 8.40 -10.63
N ARG A 69 21.35 7.78 -11.73
CA ARG A 69 22.16 6.89 -12.54
C ARG A 69 23.28 7.61 -13.31
N ARG A 70 23.04 8.87 -13.69
CA ARG A 70 24.11 9.70 -14.29
C ARG A 70 25.15 10.13 -13.25
N GLU A 71 24.71 10.39 -12.00
CA GLU A 71 25.60 10.71 -10.88
C GLU A 71 26.43 9.49 -10.45
N ASN A 72 25.84 8.32 -10.46
CA ASN A 72 26.52 7.06 -10.12
C ASN A 72 25.98 5.89 -10.97
N PRO A 73 26.76 5.34 -11.91
CA PRO A 73 26.33 4.19 -12.70
C PRO A 73 26.18 2.90 -11.89
N ASN A 74 26.77 2.81 -10.68
CA ASN A 74 26.61 1.68 -9.77
C ASN A 74 25.29 1.82 -8.97
N THR A 75 24.17 1.96 -9.68
CA THR A 75 22.85 2.23 -9.12
C THR A 75 21.88 1.07 -9.39
N ILE A 76 21.20 0.62 -8.36
CA ILE A 76 20.06 -0.33 -8.42
C ILE A 76 18.80 0.42 -8.00
N PHE A 77 17.72 0.28 -8.79
CA PHE A 77 16.41 0.81 -8.46
C PHE A 77 15.43 -0.32 -8.16
N VAL A 78 14.78 -0.27 -6.99
CA VAL A 78 13.86 -1.31 -6.51
C VAL A 78 12.48 -0.76 -6.13
N ILE A 79 11.48 -1.63 -6.15
CA ILE A 79 10.17 -1.38 -5.55
C ILE A 79 9.87 -2.42 -4.46
N GLY A 80 9.48 -1.94 -3.29
CA GLY A 80 9.15 -2.74 -2.11
C GLY A 80 7.72 -3.28 -2.12
N GLY A 81 7.18 -3.72 -3.28
CA GLY A 81 5.84 -4.29 -3.42
C GLY A 81 4.70 -3.27 -3.48
N ASP A 82 3.47 -3.77 -3.65
CA ASP A 82 2.21 -3.06 -3.70
C ASP A 82 2.15 -1.97 -4.79
N PHE A 83 2.11 -2.44 -6.06
CA PHE A 83 2.00 -1.54 -7.21
C PHE A 83 1.01 -2.03 -8.29
N LEU A 84 0.55 -3.29 -8.24
CA LEU A 84 -0.44 -3.76 -9.20
C LEU A 84 -1.86 -3.32 -8.84
N SER A 85 -2.15 -3.12 -7.55
CA SER A 85 -3.44 -2.77 -6.95
C SER A 85 -3.18 -2.05 -5.60
N PRO A 86 -4.17 -1.30 -5.05
CA PRO A 86 -5.45 -0.90 -5.61
C PRO A 86 -5.41 0.49 -6.26
N SER A 87 -6.05 0.63 -7.39
CA SER A 87 -6.38 1.95 -7.98
C SER A 87 -7.55 1.84 -8.94
N VAL A 88 -8.10 2.97 -9.37
CA VAL A 88 -9.12 2.98 -10.43
C VAL A 88 -8.55 2.36 -11.69
N GLU A 89 -7.34 2.75 -12.08
CA GLU A 89 -6.64 2.22 -13.24
C GLU A 89 -6.47 0.70 -13.16
N SER A 90 -6.06 0.21 -11.99
CA SER A 90 -5.80 -1.23 -11.80
C SER A 90 -7.08 -2.06 -11.88
N THR A 91 -8.24 -1.52 -11.51
CA THR A 91 -9.52 -2.23 -11.67
C THR A 91 -9.80 -2.59 -13.13
N PHE A 92 -9.41 -1.73 -14.09
CA PHE A 92 -9.63 -1.96 -15.52
C PHE A 92 -8.43 -2.62 -16.22
N LEU A 93 -7.23 -2.30 -15.77
CA LEU A 93 -5.98 -2.67 -16.45
C LEU A 93 -5.19 -3.76 -15.72
N GLN A 94 -5.67 -4.17 -14.54
CA GLN A 94 -5.11 -5.25 -13.71
C GLN A 94 -3.58 -5.12 -13.52
N GLY A 95 -3.10 -3.89 -13.27
CA GLY A 95 -1.70 -3.60 -13.01
C GLY A 95 -0.80 -3.46 -14.24
N SER A 96 -1.28 -3.76 -15.46
CA SER A 96 -0.44 -3.68 -16.67
C SER A 96 0.09 -2.28 -16.94
N GLN A 97 -0.67 -1.23 -16.59
CA GLN A 97 -0.25 0.16 -16.69
C GLN A 97 0.96 0.47 -15.82
N MET A 98 0.98 -0.07 -14.59
CA MET A 98 2.09 0.17 -13.67
C MET A 98 3.35 -0.60 -14.08
N VAL A 99 3.20 -1.84 -14.55
CA VAL A 99 4.32 -2.61 -15.12
C VAL A 99 4.96 -1.83 -16.27
N ALA A 100 4.15 -1.34 -17.22
CA ALA A 100 4.66 -0.55 -18.35
C ALA A 100 5.34 0.75 -17.90
N ALA A 101 4.81 1.43 -16.88
CA ALA A 101 5.40 2.65 -16.34
C ALA A 101 6.72 2.39 -15.61
N LEU A 102 6.79 1.36 -14.77
CA LEU A 102 8.01 0.99 -14.05
C LEU A 102 9.12 0.52 -15.00
N ASP A 103 8.77 -0.21 -16.06
CA ASP A 103 9.70 -0.53 -17.14
C ASP A 103 10.26 0.73 -17.82
N ALA A 104 9.40 1.70 -18.12
CA ALA A 104 9.81 2.96 -18.74
C ALA A 104 10.64 3.85 -17.81
N VAL A 105 10.38 3.83 -16.51
CA VAL A 105 11.21 4.47 -15.47
C VAL A 105 12.57 3.78 -15.35
N GLY A 106 12.61 2.48 -15.62
CA GLY A 106 13.82 1.66 -15.57
C GLY A 106 14.01 0.99 -14.22
N LEU A 107 12.96 0.36 -13.68
CA LEU A 107 13.06 -0.50 -12.50
C LEU A 107 13.99 -1.68 -12.77
N ASP A 108 14.79 -2.09 -11.76
CA ASP A 108 15.65 -3.27 -11.86
C ASP A 108 15.02 -4.47 -11.15
N TYR A 109 14.48 -4.27 -9.95
CA TYR A 109 13.93 -5.35 -9.13
C TYR A 109 12.65 -4.95 -8.42
N ALA A 110 11.72 -5.92 -8.31
CA ALA A 110 10.51 -5.83 -7.51
C ALA A 110 10.42 -7.00 -6.53
N THR A 111 9.82 -6.78 -5.36
CA THR A 111 9.29 -7.87 -4.53
C THR A 111 7.76 -7.86 -4.56
N PHE A 112 7.13 -8.94 -4.07
CA PHE A 112 5.68 -8.96 -3.90
C PHE A 112 5.30 -8.23 -2.62
N GLY A 113 4.23 -7.43 -2.68
CA GLY A 113 3.42 -7.06 -1.55
C GLY A 113 2.17 -7.93 -1.46
N ASN A 114 1.21 -7.57 -0.63
CA ASN A 114 -0.07 -8.27 -0.57
C ASN A 114 -0.96 -7.92 -1.78
N HIS A 115 -0.93 -6.69 -2.26
CA HIS A 115 -1.77 -6.22 -3.36
C HIS A 115 -1.34 -6.69 -4.74
N GLU A 116 -0.21 -7.35 -4.90
CA GLU A 116 0.12 -8.07 -6.13
C GLU A 116 -0.83 -9.24 -6.40
N PHE A 117 -1.43 -9.81 -5.36
CA PHE A 117 -2.32 -10.97 -5.46
C PHE A 117 -3.81 -10.63 -5.55
N ASP A 118 -4.21 -9.38 -5.58
CA ASP A 118 -5.63 -8.96 -5.56
C ASP A 118 -6.42 -9.47 -6.78
N PHE A 119 -5.78 -9.56 -7.93
CA PHE A 119 -6.38 -10.11 -9.15
C PHE A 119 -6.13 -11.61 -9.34
N GLY A 120 -5.58 -12.26 -8.32
CA GLY A 120 -5.25 -13.67 -8.31
C GLY A 120 -3.93 -14.02 -9.00
N PRO A 121 -3.46 -15.28 -8.81
CA PRO A 121 -2.13 -15.69 -9.22
C PRO A 121 -1.94 -15.74 -10.75
N THR A 122 -3.02 -15.99 -11.50
CA THR A 122 -2.95 -16.03 -12.97
C THR A 122 -2.62 -14.66 -13.55
N VAL A 123 -3.32 -13.60 -13.08
CA VAL A 123 -3.05 -12.23 -13.53
C VAL A 123 -1.66 -11.79 -13.09
N LEU A 124 -1.26 -12.08 -11.85
CA LEU A 124 0.10 -11.77 -11.40
C LEU A 124 1.16 -12.43 -12.29
N ALA A 125 0.99 -13.73 -12.63
CA ALA A 125 1.93 -14.43 -13.52
C ALA A 125 2.00 -13.80 -14.93
N GLU A 126 0.90 -13.24 -15.43
CA GLU A 126 0.89 -12.47 -16.67
C GLU A 126 1.69 -11.16 -16.53
N ARG A 127 1.45 -10.38 -15.47
CA ARG A 127 2.20 -9.14 -15.19
C ARG A 127 3.70 -9.40 -15.03
N MET A 128 4.07 -10.51 -14.38
CA MET A 128 5.47 -10.92 -14.27
C MET A 128 6.12 -11.21 -15.61
N LYS A 129 5.39 -11.81 -16.55
CA LYS A 129 5.89 -12.06 -17.92
C LYS A 129 6.02 -10.81 -18.77
N GLU A 130 5.17 -9.80 -18.53
CA GLU A 130 5.21 -8.52 -19.23
C GLU A 130 6.35 -7.64 -18.76
N SER A 131 6.76 -7.76 -17.48
CA SER A 131 7.80 -6.92 -16.87
C SER A 131 9.19 -7.21 -17.43
N LYS A 132 10.00 -6.17 -17.64
CA LYS A 132 11.43 -6.26 -17.99
C LYS A 132 12.31 -6.31 -16.74
N PHE A 133 11.82 -5.78 -15.61
CA PHE A 133 12.50 -5.90 -14.32
C PHE A 133 12.35 -7.32 -13.76
N ARG A 134 13.23 -7.67 -12.83
CA ARG A 134 13.26 -9.00 -12.22
C ARG A 134 12.48 -9.01 -10.89
N TRP A 135 11.79 -10.10 -10.66
CA TRP A 135 11.07 -10.33 -9.40
C TRP A 135 11.94 -11.12 -8.43
N LEU A 136 11.93 -10.70 -7.16
CA LEU A 136 12.64 -11.33 -6.06
C LEU A 136 11.62 -11.87 -5.06
N SER A 137 11.78 -13.11 -4.64
CA SER A 137 11.00 -13.66 -3.52
C SER A 137 11.69 -14.89 -2.92
N ALA A 138 12.08 -14.80 -1.66
CA ALA A 138 12.64 -15.92 -0.92
C ALA A 138 11.59 -16.71 -0.13
N ASN A 139 10.37 -16.16 0.05
CA ASN A 139 9.37 -16.76 0.94
C ASN A 139 7.95 -16.93 0.36
N VAL A 140 7.69 -16.45 -0.86
CA VAL A 140 6.42 -16.73 -1.57
C VAL A 140 6.67 -17.85 -2.56
N VAL A 141 6.12 -19.02 -2.31
CA VAL A 141 6.43 -20.24 -3.04
C VAL A 141 5.17 -20.93 -3.58
N ASP A 142 5.32 -21.52 -4.73
CA ASP A 142 4.35 -22.48 -5.26
C ASP A 142 4.41 -23.78 -4.44
N ARG A 143 3.28 -24.22 -3.88
CA ARG A 143 3.20 -25.37 -2.97
C ARG A 143 3.54 -26.71 -3.63
N VAL A 144 3.31 -26.80 -4.94
CA VAL A 144 3.54 -28.05 -5.69
C VAL A 144 5.01 -28.20 -6.02
N SER A 145 5.64 -27.15 -6.54
CA SER A 145 7.04 -27.20 -6.96
C SER A 145 8.03 -26.87 -5.86
N GLY A 146 7.59 -26.20 -4.78
CA GLY A 146 8.47 -25.65 -3.72
C GLY A 146 9.37 -24.50 -4.19
N ARG A 147 9.18 -24.00 -5.40
CA ARG A 147 9.97 -22.91 -5.99
C ARG A 147 9.30 -21.55 -5.77
N PRO A 148 10.05 -20.43 -5.84
CA PRO A 148 9.47 -19.11 -5.82
C PRO A 148 8.38 -18.97 -6.89
N PHE A 149 7.27 -18.33 -6.51
CA PHE A 149 6.11 -18.16 -7.38
C PHE A 149 6.47 -17.43 -8.67
N GLY A 150 5.86 -17.84 -9.79
CA GLY A 150 5.95 -17.17 -11.09
C GLY A 150 7.35 -17.15 -11.71
N GLY A 151 8.31 -17.87 -11.15
CA GLY A 151 9.71 -17.85 -11.60
C GLY A 151 10.51 -16.69 -11.02
N ALA A 152 10.03 -16.04 -9.95
CA ALA A 152 10.81 -15.08 -9.20
C ALA A 152 12.14 -15.69 -8.72
N ALA A 153 13.19 -14.88 -8.62
CA ALA A 153 14.46 -15.35 -8.08
C ALA A 153 14.39 -15.37 -6.54
N SER A 154 14.82 -16.50 -5.92
CA SER A 154 14.92 -16.56 -4.46
C SER A 154 15.95 -15.56 -3.93
N GLU A 155 17.04 -15.41 -4.69
CA GLU A 155 18.09 -14.40 -4.47
C GLU A 155 18.89 -14.16 -5.76
N GLU A 156 19.49 -12.96 -5.85
CA GLU A 156 20.36 -12.55 -6.95
C GLU A 156 21.74 -12.11 -6.43
N ILE A 157 22.74 -12.24 -7.26
CA ILE A 157 24.05 -11.59 -7.05
C ILE A 157 24.40 -10.82 -8.30
N VAL A 158 24.58 -9.51 -8.14
CA VAL A 158 25.03 -8.61 -9.18
C VAL A 158 26.38 -8.01 -8.82
N THR A 159 27.17 -7.61 -9.82
CA THR A 159 28.45 -6.95 -9.60
C THR A 159 28.34 -5.50 -10.07
N LEU A 160 28.57 -4.55 -9.17
CA LEU A 160 28.53 -3.11 -9.42
C LEU A 160 29.85 -2.49 -8.96
N GLY A 161 30.54 -1.79 -9.86
CA GLY A 161 31.85 -1.21 -9.52
C GLY A 161 32.86 -2.20 -9.00
N GLY A 162 32.76 -3.48 -9.39
CA GLY A 162 33.62 -4.56 -8.89
C GLY A 162 33.14 -5.18 -7.56
N VAL A 163 32.11 -4.64 -6.91
CA VAL A 163 31.56 -5.15 -5.65
C VAL A 163 30.39 -6.10 -5.93
N ARG A 164 30.40 -7.28 -5.27
CA ARG A 164 29.30 -8.24 -5.36
C ARG A 164 28.19 -7.88 -4.37
N VAL A 165 27.00 -7.64 -4.87
CA VAL A 165 25.80 -7.29 -4.11
C VAL A 165 24.82 -8.45 -4.18
N GLY A 166 24.43 -8.99 -3.01
CA GLY A 166 23.37 -9.99 -2.86
C GLY A 166 22.03 -9.30 -2.62
N LEU A 167 21.00 -9.71 -3.38
CA LEU A 167 19.63 -9.19 -3.30
C LEU A 167 18.66 -10.35 -3.08
N PHE A 168 17.63 -10.14 -2.27
CA PHE A 168 16.48 -11.04 -2.16
C PHE A 168 15.21 -10.30 -1.75
N GLY A 169 14.04 -10.90 -2.00
CA GLY A 169 12.74 -10.33 -1.67
C GLY A 169 12.04 -11.07 -0.55
N LEU A 170 11.27 -10.37 0.29
CA LEU A 170 10.42 -10.94 1.33
C LEU A 170 9.06 -10.26 1.37
N THR A 171 8.01 -11.06 1.61
CA THR A 171 6.62 -10.62 1.74
C THR A 171 6.05 -11.10 3.07
N MET A 172 5.24 -10.28 3.72
CA MET A 172 4.56 -10.62 4.96
C MET A 172 3.65 -11.85 4.80
N VAL A 173 3.54 -12.68 5.85
CA VAL A 173 2.67 -13.87 5.83
C VAL A 173 1.20 -13.51 5.71
N ASP A 174 0.81 -12.37 6.24
CA ASP A 174 -0.57 -11.88 6.25
C ASP A 174 -1.16 -11.63 4.85
N ALA A 175 -0.30 -11.46 3.85
CA ALA A 175 -0.70 -11.38 2.44
C ALA A 175 -1.60 -12.55 1.99
N ALA A 176 -1.44 -13.73 2.60
CA ALA A 176 -2.31 -14.88 2.37
C ALA A 176 -3.78 -14.62 2.76
N ARG A 177 -4.04 -13.68 3.66
CA ARG A 177 -5.38 -13.35 4.18
C ARG A 177 -5.92 -12.04 3.63
N THR A 178 -5.03 -11.10 3.33
CA THR A 178 -5.41 -9.74 2.93
C THR A 178 -5.57 -9.59 1.42
N SER A 179 -5.28 -10.66 0.64
CA SER A 179 -5.45 -10.68 -0.82
C SER A 179 -5.89 -12.07 -1.34
N ARG A 180 -5.73 -12.34 -2.63
CA ARG A 180 -6.24 -13.56 -3.31
C ARG A 180 -5.14 -14.41 -3.94
N PRO A 181 -4.17 -14.93 -3.18
CA PRO A 181 -3.09 -15.75 -3.76
C PRO A 181 -3.54 -17.11 -4.26
N GLY A 182 -4.73 -17.58 -3.85
CA GLY A 182 -5.22 -18.93 -4.14
C GLY A 182 -4.58 -20.00 -3.25
N PRO A 183 -5.04 -21.26 -3.33
CA PRO A 183 -4.61 -22.33 -2.43
C PRO A 183 -3.21 -22.86 -2.73
N ASP A 184 -2.70 -22.66 -3.94
CA ASP A 184 -1.43 -23.23 -4.41
C ASP A 184 -0.20 -22.39 -4.05
N ILE A 185 -0.40 -21.22 -3.44
CA ILE A 185 0.68 -20.34 -3.02
C ILE A 185 0.84 -20.36 -1.50
N ALA A 186 2.08 -20.47 -1.05
CA ALA A 186 2.44 -20.39 0.36
C ALA A 186 3.34 -19.19 0.64
N PHE A 187 3.05 -18.51 1.76
CA PHE A 187 3.90 -17.50 2.36
C PHE A 187 4.60 -18.14 3.56
N THR A 188 5.89 -18.43 3.42
CA THR A 188 6.68 -19.00 4.54
C THR A 188 7.15 -17.89 5.47
N PRO A 189 7.53 -18.19 6.74
CA PRO A 189 7.95 -17.18 7.70
C PRO A 189 9.12 -16.33 7.17
N PRO A 190 8.96 -15.01 7.00
CA PRO A 190 9.96 -14.18 6.32
C PRO A 190 11.28 -14.07 7.07
N LEU A 191 11.26 -14.07 8.42
CA LEU A 191 12.48 -14.04 9.22
C LEU A 191 13.37 -15.27 8.96
N ALA A 192 12.79 -16.46 8.85
CA ALA A 192 13.54 -17.68 8.57
C ALA A 192 14.09 -17.68 7.13
N ALA A 193 13.22 -17.39 6.16
CA ALA A 193 13.60 -17.30 4.75
C ALA A 193 14.68 -16.24 4.50
N GLY A 194 14.56 -15.07 5.16
CA GLY A 194 15.53 -13.99 5.05
C GLY A 194 16.91 -14.36 5.64
N LYS A 195 16.95 -15.06 6.79
CA LYS A 195 18.20 -15.59 7.35
C LYS A 195 18.91 -16.54 6.39
N GLU A 196 18.15 -17.47 5.80
CA GLU A 196 18.68 -18.42 4.83
C GLU A 196 19.19 -17.72 3.57
N ALA A 197 18.40 -16.80 2.98
CA ALA A 197 18.78 -16.07 1.78
C ALA A 197 20.03 -15.21 2.02
N ALA A 198 20.10 -14.46 3.13
CA ALA A 198 21.27 -13.68 3.51
C ALA A 198 22.51 -14.58 3.66
N GLY A 199 22.37 -15.74 4.31
CA GLY A 199 23.43 -16.73 4.44
C GLY A 199 23.92 -17.26 3.09
N ARG A 200 23.01 -17.60 2.18
CA ARG A 200 23.36 -18.11 0.84
C ARG A 200 24.09 -17.05 0.00
N VAL A 201 23.64 -15.80 -0.04
CA VAL A 201 24.33 -14.76 -0.82
C VAL A 201 25.70 -14.42 -0.24
N ARG A 202 25.86 -14.42 1.10
CA ARG A 202 27.14 -14.25 1.76
C ARG A 202 28.11 -15.40 1.44
N ALA A 203 27.65 -16.64 1.52
CA ALA A 203 28.45 -17.83 1.17
C ALA A 203 28.93 -17.80 -0.30
N ARG A 204 28.13 -17.18 -1.18
CA ARG A 204 28.50 -16.93 -2.58
C ARG A 204 29.36 -15.68 -2.77
N GLY A 205 29.85 -15.04 -1.71
CA GLY A 205 30.81 -13.95 -1.70
C GLY A 205 30.20 -12.56 -1.93
N ALA A 206 28.93 -12.33 -1.57
CA ALA A 206 28.37 -10.99 -1.56
C ALA A 206 29.02 -10.14 -0.46
N ALA A 207 29.63 -9.01 -0.87
CA ALA A 207 30.20 -8.02 0.03
C ALA A 207 29.11 -7.14 0.67
N VAL A 208 28.01 -6.87 -0.06
CA VAL A 208 26.83 -6.16 0.41
C VAL A 208 25.62 -7.08 0.28
N VAL A 209 24.73 -7.05 1.27
CA VAL A 209 23.44 -7.76 1.24
C VAL A 209 22.32 -6.77 1.43
N ALA A 210 21.41 -6.71 0.44
CA ALA A 210 20.24 -5.87 0.44
C ALA A 210 18.97 -6.74 0.39
N ALA A 211 18.05 -6.54 1.33
CA ALA A 211 16.72 -7.13 1.29
C ALA A 211 15.70 -6.11 0.75
N VAL A 212 14.85 -6.54 -0.18
CA VAL A 212 13.69 -5.77 -0.64
C VAL A 212 12.46 -6.40 0.03
N THR A 213 11.83 -5.69 0.95
CA THR A 213 10.80 -6.29 1.79
C THR A 213 9.44 -5.61 1.64
N HIS A 214 8.38 -6.39 1.88
CA HIS A 214 7.04 -5.86 2.07
C HIS A 214 6.49 -6.43 3.38
N GLN A 215 6.80 -5.77 4.49
CA GLN A 215 6.53 -6.20 5.86
C GLN A 215 6.28 -5.01 6.76
N GLU A 216 5.78 -5.24 7.96
CA GLU A 216 5.73 -4.24 9.03
C GLU A 216 7.15 -3.83 9.45
N MET A 217 7.35 -2.58 9.87
CA MET A 217 8.64 -2.08 10.38
C MET A 217 9.19 -2.93 11.54
N ALA A 218 8.32 -3.48 12.37
CA ALA A 218 8.71 -4.36 13.47
C ALA A 218 9.34 -5.67 12.97
N GLU A 219 8.82 -6.23 11.86
CA GLU A 219 9.36 -7.44 11.23
C GLU A 219 10.71 -7.15 10.54
N ASP A 220 10.82 -5.99 9.87
CA ASP A 220 12.07 -5.53 9.26
C ASP A 220 13.17 -5.33 10.31
N LYS A 221 12.85 -4.75 11.48
CA LYS A 221 13.77 -4.63 12.60
C LYS A 221 14.20 -6.00 13.13
N ALA A 222 13.26 -6.93 13.31
CA ALA A 222 13.59 -8.29 13.76
C ALA A 222 14.50 -9.02 12.75
N LEU A 223 14.28 -8.79 11.45
CA LEU A 223 15.13 -9.30 10.39
C LEU A 223 16.54 -8.69 10.45
N GLY A 224 16.64 -7.36 10.57
CA GLY A 224 17.92 -6.64 10.69
C GLY A 224 18.75 -7.10 11.89
N ALA A 225 18.12 -7.24 13.07
CA ALA A 225 18.76 -7.70 14.29
C ALA A 225 19.31 -9.15 14.18
N ALA A 226 18.63 -9.99 13.39
CA ALA A 226 18.90 -11.41 13.34
C ALA A 226 19.82 -11.87 12.20
N THR A 227 20.23 -10.94 11.32
CA THR A 227 20.95 -11.25 10.08
C THR A 227 22.14 -10.31 9.85
N GLY A 228 22.98 -10.65 8.88
CA GLY A 228 24.07 -9.77 8.44
C GLY A 228 23.67 -8.91 7.22
N ILE A 229 22.43 -8.47 7.11
CA ILE A 229 21.95 -7.58 6.06
C ILE A 229 22.50 -6.17 6.30
N ASP A 230 22.97 -5.50 5.23
CA ASP A 230 23.50 -4.14 5.31
C ASP A 230 22.39 -3.10 5.14
N VAL A 231 21.41 -3.36 4.25
CA VAL A 231 20.28 -2.48 3.98
C VAL A 231 18.99 -3.26 3.74
N ILE A 232 17.89 -2.79 4.34
CA ILE A 232 16.52 -3.23 4.06
C ILE A 232 15.78 -2.09 3.37
N LEU A 233 15.27 -2.35 2.16
CA LEU A 233 14.51 -1.47 1.32
C LEU A 233 13.04 -1.91 1.39
N GLY A 234 12.31 -1.42 2.42
CA GLY A 234 11.01 -1.94 2.82
C GLY A 234 9.83 -1.22 2.20
N GLY A 235 8.66 -1.87 2.20
CA GLY A 235 7.35 -1.35 1.82
C GLY A 235 6.31 -1.55 2.92
N HIS A 236 5.04 -1.55 2.53
CA HIS A 236 3.83 -1.77 3.33
C HIS A 236 3.33 -0.55 4.10
N GLU A 237 4.16 0.15 4.86
CA GLU A 237 3.73 1.40 5.46
C GLU A 237 3.79 2.55 4.46
N HIS A 238 2.71 3.33 4.43
CA HIS A 238 2.55 4.45 3.50
C HIS A 238 3.21 5.75 3.97
N ASP A 239 3.92 5.71 5.08
CA ASP A 239 4.68 6.85 5.62
C ASP A 239 6.19 6.69 5.36
N PRO A 240 6.92 7.77 5.06
CA PRO A 240 8.37 7.72 4.96
C PRO A 240 8.99 7.40 6.31
N MET A 241 9.77 6.31 6.38
CA MET A 241 10.35 5.84 7.64
C MET A 241 11.81 5.46 7.46
N VAL A 242 12.59 5.64 8.52
CA VAL A 242 13.97 5.16 8.63
C VAL A 242 14.18 4.58 10.01
N ALA A 243 14.90 3.48 10.06
CA ALA A 243 15.38 2.87 11.31
C ALA A 243 16.78 2.31 11.11
N GLU A 244 17.50 2.16 12.21
CA GLU A 244 18.75 1.41 12.27
C GLU A 244 18.58 0.30 13.29
N GLU A 245 18.94 -0.93 12.89
CA GLU A 245 18.92 -2.09 13.78
C GLU A 245 20.29 -2.78 13.71
N GLY A 246 21.09 -2.61 14.76
CA GLY A 246 22.48 -3.02 14.75
C GLY A 246 23.27 -2.31 13.65
N LYS A 247 23.69 -3.06 12.62
CA LYS A 247 24.40 -2.52 11.44
C LYS A 247 23.49 -2.35 10.22
N THR A 248 22.23 -2.77 10.30
CA THR A 248 21.27 -2.73 9.20
C THR A 248 20.60 -1.36 9.15
N LEU A 249 20.65 -0.71 7.99
CA LEU A 249 19.82 0.46 7.69
C LEU A 249 18.49 -0.01 7.09
N ILE A 250 17.38 0.49 7.59
CA ILE A 250 16.03 0.18 7.13
C ILE A 250 15.40 1.46 6.61
N THR A 251 14.87 1.45 5.39
CA THR A 251 14.19 2.60 4.79
C THR A 251 12.85 2.19 4.20
N LYS A 252 11.84 3.07 4.28
CA LYS A 252 10.54 2.96 3.61
C LYS A 252 10.18 4.29 2.97
N GLY A 253 9.75 4.26 1.70
CA GLY A 253 9.58 5.47 0.88
C GLY A 253 8.23 6.16 1.03
N GLY A 254 7.29 5.57 1.77
CA GLY A 254 5.90 6.01 1.79
C GLY A 254 5.13 5.48 0.59
N SER A 255 4.15 6.22 0.07
CA SER A 255 3.30 5.74 -1.03
C SER A 255 3.31 6.65 -2.25
N ASP A 256 2.82 6.13 -3.41
CA ASP A 256 2.58 6.83 -4.68
C ASP A 256 3.79 7.61 -5.19
N ALA A 257 4.98 7.06 -4.96
CA ALA A 257 6.24 7.70 -5.36
C ALA A 257 6.32 9.19 -4.94
N ARG A 258 5.75 9.57 -3.77
CA ARG A 258 5.92 10.92 -3.21
C ARG A 258 7.36 11.23 -2.91
N TYR A 259 8.13 10.20 -2.59
CA TYR A 259 9.57 10.25 -2.37
C TYR A 259 10.28 9.13 -3.12
N LEU A 260 11.43 9.45 -3.68
CA LEU A 260 12.44 8.49 -4.08
C LEU A 260 13.46 8.42 -2.96
N VAL A 261 13.55 7.30 -2.28
CA VAL A 261 14.60 7.06 -1.28
C VAL A 261 15.89 6.75 -2.02
N GLN A 262 16.97 7.40 -1.65
CA GLN A 262 18.30 7.13 -2.13
C GLN A 262 19.18 6.73 -0.94
N VAL A 263 19.77 5.54 -1.00
CA VAL A 263 20.75 5.03 -0.03
C VAL A 263 22.08 4.89 -0.76
N ASP A 264 23.10 5.52 -0.25
CA ASP A 264 24.46 5.44 -0.76
C ASP A 264 25.35 4.67 0.23
N LEU A 265 26.07 3.69 -0.27
CA LEU A 265 27.06 2.90 0.49
C LEU A 265 28.43 3.11 -0.14
N TRP A 266 29.43 3.49 0.68
CA TRP A 266 30.82 3.59 0.25
C TRP A 266 31.59 2.41 0.81
N LEU A 267 32.22 1.67 -0.08
CA LEU A 267 32.99 0.48 0.25
C LEU A 267 34.46 0.66 -0.15
N SER A 268 35.35 0.14 0.67
CA SER A 268 36.75 -0.04 0.30
C SER A 268 36.88 -1.11 -0.80
N ARG A 269 38.02 -1.16 -1.48
CA ARG A 269 38.28 -2.11 -2.59
C ARG A 269 38.18 -3.58 -2.18
N ASP A 270 38.41 -3.88 -0.90
CA ASP A 270 38.23 -5.22 -0.31
C ASP A 270 36.76 -5.54 0.06
N GLY A 271 35.82 -4.63 -0.31
CA GLY A 271 34.37 -4.81 -0.12
C GLY A 271 33.86 -4.49 1.27
N LYS A 272 34.66 -3.86 2.14
CA LYS A 272 34.22 -3.48 3.50
C LYS A 272 33.45 -2.16 3.44
N LEU A 273 32.26 -2.14 4.06
CA LEU A 273 31.45 -0.92 4.21
C LEU A 273 32.18 0.08 5.12
N VAL A 274 32.45 1.27 4.58
CA VAL A 274 33.16 2.38 5.26
C VAL A 274 32.19 3.44 5.74
N GLU A 275 31.26 3.85 4.86
CA GLU A 275 30.29 4.90 5.12
C GLU A 275 28.94 4.56 4.48
N ARG A 276 27.87 5.03 5.05
CA ARG A 276 26.53 5.00 4.48
C ARG A 276 25.80 6.31 4.69
N SER A 277 24.96 6.69 3.72
CA SER A 277 24.04 7.82 3.86
C SER A 277 22.72 7.49 3.20
N TRP A 278 21.70 8.25 3.56
CA TRP A 278 20.37 8.13 2.97
C TRP A 278 19.70 9.50 2.87
N ARG A 279 18.80 9.63 1.89
CA ARG A 279 17.97 10.82 1.72
C ARG A 279 16.65 10.50 1.05
N PHE A 280 15.62 11.25 1.40
CA PHE A 280 14.34 11.26 0.71
C PHE A 280 14.36 12.39 -0.34
N ARG A 281 14.32 12.04 -1.62
CA ARG A 281 14.20 13.00 -2.72
C ARG A 281 12.71 13.18 -3.00
N GLU A 282 12.14 14.35 -2.69
CA GLU A 282 10.73 14.63 -2.96
C GLU A 282 10.47 14.64 -4.48
N VAL A 283 9.57 13.79 -4.94
CA VAL A 283 9.09 13.78 -6.33
C VAL A 283 8.03 14.88 -6.46
N SER A 284 8.45 16.11 -6.57
CA SER A 284 7.58 17.29 -6.52
C SER A 284 7.41 17.94 -7.89
N ARG A 285 6.47 18.90 -7.98
CA ARG A 285 6.25 19.71 -9.20
C ARG A 285 7.47 20.52 -9.67
N ARG A 286 8.55 20.57 -8.86
CA ARG A 286 9.82 21.22 -9.25
C ARG A 286 10.67 20.33 -10.14
N VAL A 287 10.38 19.04 -10.17
CA VAL A 287 11.05 18.07 -11.03
C VAL A 287 10.36 18.09 -12.40
N ALA A 288 11.10 18.39 -13.44
CA ALA A 288 10.59 18.32 -14.81
C ALA A 288 10.23 16.86 -15.16
N PRO A 289 9.06 16.59 -15.76
CA PRO A 289 8.70 15.24 -16.16
C PRO A 289 9.59 14.73 -17.29
N ASP A 290 9.88 13.45 -17.29
CA ASP A 290 10.44 12.77 -18.45
C ASP A 290 9.38 12.66 -19.55
N LEU A 291 9.67 13.18 -20.73
CA LEU A 291 8.68 13.31 -21.81
C LEU A 291 8.16 11.96 -22.33
N ALA A 292 9.02 10.94 -22.40
CA ALA A 292 8.60 9.63 -22.90
C ALA A 292 7.66 8.92 -21.89
N VAL A 293 7.96 9.02 -20.59
CA VAL A 293 7.09 8.46 -19.54
C VAL A 293 5.81 9.29 -19.41
N GLU A 294 5.86 10.60 -19.57
CA GLU A 294 4.68 11.46 -19.57
C GLU A 294 3.72 11.13 -20.72
N GLU A 295 4.23 10.85 -21.92
CA GLU A 295 3.41 10.40 -23.03
C GLU A 295 2.74 9.05 -22.76
N LEU A 296 3.46 8.10 -22.17
CA LEU A 296 2.91 6.82 -21.73
C LEU A 296 1.78 7.03 -20.72
N VAL A 297 1.98 7.86 -19.70
CA VAL A 297 0.98 8.16 -18.67
C VAL A 297 -0.28 8.76 -19.31
N ARG A 298 -0.13 9.75 -20.21
CA ARG A 298 -1.25 10.36 -20.94
C ARG A 298 -2.01 9.35 -21.82
N ALA A 299 -1.31 8.42 -22.44
CA ALA A 299 -1.96 7.40 -23.27
C ALA A 299 -2.84 6.46 -22.41
N TYR A 300 -2.38 6.06 -21.24
CA TYR A 300 -3.18 5.27 -20.30
C TYR A 300 -4.35 6.08 -19.73
N ALA A 301 -4.15 7.33 -19.33
CA ALA A 301 -5.21 8.21 -18.85
C ALA A 301 -6.32 8.38 -19.92
N ALA A 302 -5.95 8.68 -21.16
CA ALA A 302 -6.92 8.83 -22.25
C ALA A 302 -7.68 7.54 -22.60
N ARG A 303 -7.07 6.38 -22.42
CA ARG A 303 -7.75 5.08 -22.57
C ARG A 303 -8.78 4.89 -21.47
N LEU A 304 -8.40 5.20 -20.22
CA LEU A 304 -9.23 5.02 -19.05
C LEU A 304 -10.40 6.01 -19.02
N ASP A 305 -10.17 7.27 -19.41
CA ASP A 305 -11.21 8.33 -19.44
C ASP A 305 -12.44 7.92 -20.25
N ARG A 306 -12.22 7.28 -21.40
CA ARG A 306 -13.33 6.80 -22.25
C ARG A 306 -14.21 5.76 -21.60
N GLU A 307 -13.65 4.94 -20.71
CA GLU A 307 -14.38 3.87 -20.00
C GLU A 307 -15.02 4.37 -18.70
N LEU A 308 -14.40 5.34 -18.06
CA LEU A 308 -14.73 5.78 -16.71
C LEU A 308 -15.67 6.99 -16.68
N ASP A 309 -15.62 7.89 -17.65
CA ASP A 309 -16.42 9.12 -17.64
C ASP A 309 -17.87 8.92 -18.09
N VAL A 310 -18.31 7.65 -18.17
CA VAL A 310 -19.71 7.31 -18.43
C VAL A 310 -20.54 7.62 -17.20
N ALA A 311 -21.55 8.50 -17.36
CA ALA A 311 -22.49 8.81 -16.31
C ALA A 311 -23.34 7.59 -15.95
N VAL A 312 -23.44 7.29 -14.65
CA VAL A 312 -24.19 6.15 -14.11
C VAL A 312 -25.42 6.56 -13.30
N GLY A 313 -25.49 7.82 -12.93
CA GLY A 313 -26.59 8.40 -12.17
C GLY A 313 -26.22 9.77 -11.62
N ARG A 314 -26.95 10.22 -10.61
CA ARG A 314 -26.64 11.45 -9.89
C ARG A 314 -26.93 11.32 -8.40
N THR A 315 -26.28 12.12 -7.59
CA THR A 315 -26.66 12.33 -6.20
C THR A 315 -27.18 13.75 -5.99
N ASP A 316 -28.30 13.87 -5.28
CA ASP A 316 -28.88 15.16 -4.89
C ASP A 316 -28.35 15.68 -3.55
N VAL A 317 -27.60 14.86 -2.84
CA VAL A 317 -26.99 15.19 -1.54
C VAL A 317 -25.47 14.92 -1.58
N PRO A 318 -24.66 15.60 -0.75
CA PRO A 318 -23.26 15.25 -0.61
C PRO A 318 -23.12 13.84 -0.02
N LEU A 319 -22.17 13.04 -0.55
CA LEU A 319 -21.86 11.71 -0.01
C LEU A 319 -20.61 11.78 0.89
N GLU A 320 -20.75 11.38 2.13
CA GLU A 320 -19.68 11.46 3.12
C GLU A 320 -18.70 10.27 2.97
N ALA A 321 -17.52 10.52 2.42
CA ALA A 321 -16.46 9.52 2.25
C ALA A 321 -15.16 9.86 3.00
N ARG A 322 -15.18 10.82 3.93
CA ARG A 322 -14.00 11.12 4.75
C ARG A 322 -13.73 9.99 5.75
N SER A 323 -12.51 9.49 5.76
CA SER A 323 -12.10 8.35 6.60
C SER A 323 -12.39 8.58 8.08
N ALA A 324 -12.20 9.81 8.57
CA ALA A 324 -12.50 10.17 9.96
C ALA A 324 -13.98 9.98 10.34
N ARG A 325 -14.89 10.04 9.38
CA ARG A 325 -16.33 9.81 9.57
C ARG A 325 -16.72 8.36 9.34
N LEU A 326 -16.36 7.82 8.18
CA LEU A 326 -16.64 6.42 7.79
C LEU A 326 -16.17 5.39 8.80
N ARG A 327 -15.09 5.71 9.52
CA ARG A 327 -14.43 4.77 10.46
C ARG A 327 -14.79 5.00 11.93
N THR A 328 -15.74 5.89 12.23
CA THR A 328 -16.11 6.21 13.63
C THR A 328 -17.58 6.43 13.84
N GLN A 329 -18.37 6.57 12.78
CA GLN A 329 -19.81 6.86 12.88
C GLN A 329 -20.56 6.42 11.63
N GLU A 330 -21.91 6.44 11.71
CA GLU A 330 -22.80 6.28 10.56
C GLU A 330 -22.56 7.36 9.52
N THR A 331 -22.59 6.99 8.23
CA THR A 331 -22.53 7.92 7.11
C THR A 331 -23.55 7.55 6.05
N ASN A 332 -24.10 8.54 5.37
CA ASN A 332 -25.05 8.32 4.28
C ASN A 332 -24.49 7.46 3.15
N LEU A 333 -23.21 7.57 2.86
CA LEU A 333 -22.56 6.71 1.87
C LEU A 333 -22.42 5.28 2.39
N GLY A 334 -22.04 5.09 3.66
CA GLY A 334 -21.98 3.77 4.29
C GLY A 334 -23.33 3.07 4.29
N ASP A 335 -24.41 3.82 4.56
CA ASP A 335 -25.78 3.33 4.51
C ASP A 335 -26.17 2.91 3.08
N LEU A 336 -25.95 3.77 2.09
CA LEU A 336 -26.20 3.45 0.67
C LEU A 336 -25.48 2.16 0.24
N VAL A 337 -24.19 2.05 0.54
CA VAL A 337 -23.38 0.89 0.17
C VAL A 337 -23.97 -0.38 0.81
N THR A 338 -24.18 -0.38 2.11
CA THR A 338 -24.68 -1.57 2.82
C THR A 338 -26.11 -1.92 2.45
N ASP A 339 -26.97 -0.94 2.17
CA ASP A 339 -28.33 -1.19 1.69
C ASP A 339 -28.32 -1.90 0.32
N LEU A 340 -27.47 -1.44 -0.62
CA LEU A 340 -27.34 -2.06 -1.93
C LEU A 340 -26.78 -3.48 -1.85
N LEU A 341 -25.80 -3.74 -0.98
CA LEU A 341 -25.28 -5.09 -0.74
C LEU A 341 -26.36 -6.02 -0.18
N ARG A 342 -27.14 -5.54 0.81
CA ARG A 342 -28.24 -6.29 1.41
C ARG A 342 -29.32 -6.62 0.42
N GLU A 343 -29.76 -5.64 -0.35
CA GLU A 343 -30.74 -5.82 -1.43
C GLU A 343 -30.28 -6.83 -2.48
N ARG A 344 -29.01 -6.71 -2.92
CA ARG A 344 -28.44 -7.57 -3.98
C ARG A 344 -28.46 -9.04 -3.62
N LEU A 345 -28.17 -9.39 -2.36
CA LEU A 345 -28.09 -10.77 -1.90
C LEU A 345 -29.33 -11.25 -1.14
N GLY A 346 -30.31 -10.37 -0.89
CA GLY A 346 -31.53 -10.71 -0.13
C GLY A 346 -31.19 -11.26 1.25
N THR A 347 -30.40 -10.50 2.04
CA THR A 347 -29.98 -10.90 3.39
C THR A 347 -30.70 -10.12 4.48
N ASP A 348 -30.69 -10.65 5.71
CA ASP A 348 -31.24 -9.95 6.88
C ASP A 348 -30.40 -8.71 7.20
N VAL A 349 -29.07 -8.85 7.10
CA VAL A 349 -28.08 -7.84 7.46
C VAL A 349 -27.04 -7.72 6.34
N ALA A 350 -26.47 -6.53 6.16
CA ALA A 350 -25.23 -6.34 5.43
C ALA A 350 -24.24 -5.51 6.26
N VAL A 351 -22.96 -5.79 6.09
CA VAL A 351 -21.87 -5.04 6.71
C VAL A 351 -20.83 -4.66 5.68
N MET A 352 -20.20 -3.47 5.88
CA MET A 352 -19.08 -2.98 5.10
C MET A 352 -18.10 -2.27 6.00
N ASN A 353 -16.82 -2.62 5.94
CA ASN A 353 -15.81 -1.92 6.72
C ASN A 353 -15.51 -0.54 6.14
N GLY A 354 -15.41 0.47 6.99
CA GLY A 354 -15.15 1.86 6.59
C GLY A 354 -13.80 2.03 5.88
N GLY A 355 -12.87 1.10 6.08
CA GLY A 355 -11.57 1.06 5.40
C GLY A 355 -11.66 0.74 3.91
N ALA A 356 -12.69 0.05 3.47
CA ALA A 356 -12.88 -0.30 2.06
C ALA A 356 -13.44 0.87 1.21
N ILE A 357 -14.00 1.91 1.86
CA ILE A 357 -14.48 3.12 1.17
C ILE A 357 -13.36 4.16 1.18
N ARG A 358 -12.94 4.59 0.00
CA ARG A 358 -11.75 5.42 -0.22
C ARG A 358 -12.12 6.85 -0.59
N THR A 359 -11.23 7.59 -1.25
CA THR A 359 -11.24 9.03 -1.60
C THR A 359 -10.96 10.00 -0.47
N ASN A 360 -11.29 9.69 0.77
CA ASN A 360 -11.10 10.55 1.95
C ASN A 360 -11.59 12.01 1.75
N ARG A 361 -12.70 12.18 1.05
CA ARG A 361 -13.32 13.49 0.79
C ARG A 361 -14.84 13.33 0.75
N GLU A 362 -15.56 14.44 0.84
CA GLU A 362 -16.98 14.50 0.52
C GLU A 362 -17.15 14.54 -1.00
N VAL A 363 -18.06 13.71 -1.55
CA VAL A 363 -18.44 13.77 -2.96
C VAL A 363 -19.61 14.74 -3.09
N PRO A 364 -19.48 15.84 -3.85
CA PRO A 364 -20.52 16.85 -3.94
C PRO A 364 -21.77 16.35 -4.69
N PRO A 365 -22.94 16.95 -4.50
CA PRO A 365 -24.11 16.70 -5.33
C PRO A 365 -23.79 16.91 -6.82
N GLY A 366 -24.34 16.05 -7.67
CA GLY A 366 -24.10 16.13 -9.12
C GLY A 366 -24.16 14.77 -9.81
N THR A 367 -23.72 14.76 -11.06
CA THR A 367 -23.58 13.53 -11.86
C THR A 367 -22.52 12.65 -11.25
N LEU A 368 -22.81 11.35 -11.15
CA LEU A 368 -21.86 10.32 -10.76
C LEU A 368 -21.45 9.54 -12.00
N THR A 369 -20.16 9.32 -12.14
CA THR A 369 -19.54 8.53 -13.22
C THR A 369 -19.08 7.18 -12.71
N ARG A 370 -18.72 6.26 -13.61
CA ARG A 370 -18.04 5.01 -13.21
C ARG A 370 -16.77 5.31 -12.43
N ARG A 371 -16.02 6.36 -12.83
CA ARG A 371 -14.81 6.83 -12.14
C ARG A 371 -15.07 7.11 -10.67
N ASP A 372 -16.15 7.83 -10.36
CA ASP A 372 -16.48 8.18 -8.99
C ASP A 372 -16.75 6.93 -8.14
N ILE A 373 -17.48 5.96 -8.69
CA ILE A 373 -17.81 4.74 -7.97
C ILE A 373 -16.56 3.87 -7.75
N HIS A 374 -15.71 3.70 -8.76
CA HIS A 374 -14.47 2.95 -8.61
C HIS A 374 -13.43 3.67 -7.73
N ALA A 375 -13.44 5.01 -7.72
CA ALA A 375 -12.61 5.77 -6.78
C ALA A 375 -13.07 5.59 -5.32
N LEU A 376 -14.38 5.48 -5.09
CA LEU A 376 -14.96 5.19 -3.78
C LEU A 376 -14.69 3.74 -3.34
N LEU A 377 -14.72 2.78 -4.26
CA LEU A 377 -14.62 1.34 -4.01
C LEU A 377 -13.60 0.70 -4.97
N PRO A 378 -12.29 0.97 -4.78
CA PRO A 378 -11.26 0.58 -5.72
C PRO A 378 -10.83 -0.90 -5.61
N PHE A 379 -11.32 -1.62 -4.61
CA PHE A 379 -10.94 -3.01 -4.38
C PHE A 379 -11.81 -3.97 -5.19
N SER A 380 -11.21 -5.08 -5.61
CA SER A 380 -11.88 -6.15 -6.37
C SER A 380 -12.63 -7.14 -5.48
N ASP A 381 -13.02 -6.73 -4.26
CA ASP A 381 -13.79 -7.57 -3.35
C ASP A 381 -15.14 -7.98 -3.92
N VAL A 382 -15.53 -9.20 -3.62
CA VAL A 382 -16.88 -9.73 -3.87
C VAL A 382 -17.68 -9.78 -2.58
N VAL A 383 -19.01 -9.77 -2.71
CA VAL A 383 -19.91 -9.89 -1.57
C VAL A 383 -20.30 -11.36 -1.38
N LEU A 384 -20.01 -11.91 -0.21
CA LEU A 384 -20.44 -13.25 0.18
C LEU A 384 -21.76 -13.17 0.93
N LYS A 385 -22.57 -14.23 0.82
CA LYS A 385 -23.72 -14.46 1.68
C LYS A 385 -23.38 -15.54 2.70
N LEU A 386 -23.43 -15.16 3.97
CA LEU A 386 -23.15 -16.05 5.09
C LEU A 386 -24.43 -16.35 5.87
N GLU A 387 -24.50 -17.54 6.49
CA GLU A 387 -25.35 -17.83 7.62
C GLU A 387 -24.49 -17.86 8.88
N MET A 388 -24.78 -17.00 9.86
CA MET A 388 -24.01 -16.91 11.09
C MET A 388 -24.90 -16.70 12.31
N ARG A 389 -24.39 -17.10 13.47
CA ARG A 389 -25.12 -16.89 14.73
C ARG A 389 -25.06 -15.44 15.19
N GLY A 390 -26.09 -14.99 15.90
CA GLY A 390 -26.13 -13.62 16.42
C GLY A 390 -24.95 -13.28 17.34
N ARG A 391 -24.45 -14.24 18.14
CA ARG A 391 -23.24 -14.05 18.96
C ARG A 391 -21.99 -13.74 18.14
N ASP A 392 -21.86 -14.36 16.96
CA ASP A 392 -20.71 -14.12 16.08
C ASP A 392 -20.85 -12.76 15.39
N LEU A 393 -22.07 -12.38 15.00
CA LEU A 393 -22.37 -11.05 14.48
C LEU A 393 -22.10 -9.97 15.55
N ARG A 394 -22.50 -10.21 16.82
CA ARG A 394 -22.18 -9.34 17.96
C ARG A 394 -20.67 -9.19 18.13
N ALA A 395 -19.91 -10.28 18.07
CA ALA A 395 -18.45 -10.25 18.16
C ALA A 395 -17.81 -9.45 17.02
N ALA A 396 -18.35 -9.54 15.79
CA ALA A 396 -17.91 -8.71 14.68
C ALA A 396 -18.16 -7.22 14.92
N LEU A 397 -19.34 -6.84 15.44
CA LEU A 397 -19.66 -5.45 15.77
C LEU A 397 -18.73 -4.90 16.84
N GLU A 398 -18.51 -5.65 17.94
CA GLU A 398 -17.56 -5.27 19.00
C GLU A 398 -16.15 -5.06 18.47
N HIS A 399 -15.67 -5.98 17.62
CA HIS A 399 -14.36 -5.85 17.01
C HIS A 399 -14.25 -4.57 16.17
N GLY A 400 -15.26 -4.23 15.38
CA GLY A 400 -15.29 -2.99 14.59
C GLY A 400 -15.30 -1.73 15.47
N LEU A 401 -16.12 -1.73 16.51
CA LEU A 401 -16.21 -0.62 17.47
C LEU A 401 -14.92 -0.41 18.26
N ALA A 402 -14.17 -1.48 18.54
CA ALA A 402 -12.88 -1.39 19.22
C ALA A 402 -11.82 -0.61 18.43
N GLN A 403 -12.00 -0.43 17.12
CA GLN A 403 -11.03 0.25 16.25
C GLN A 403 -11.24 1.76 16.16
N THR A 404 -12.32 2.31 16.70
CA THR A 404 -12.68 3.73 16.58
C THR A 404 -11.64 4.68 17.19
N ASP A 405 -10.94 4.30 18.25
CA ASP A 405 -9.92 5.14 18.91
C ASP A 405 -8.75 5.49 18.01
N ARG A 406 -8.40 4.60 17.09
CA ARG A 406 -7.31 4.77 16.12
C ARG A 406 -7.81 5.11 14.71
N VAL A 407 -9.12 5.37 14.55
CA VAL A 407 -9.75 5.57 13.25
C VAL A 407 -9.46 4.39 12.29
N GLY A 408 -9.46 3.18 12.85
CA GLY A 408 -9.12 1.94 12.13
C GLY A 408 -10.13 1.58 11.04
N GLY A 409 -9.67 0.89 10.01
CA GLY A 409 -10.48 0.50 8.85
C GLY A 409 -11.67 -0.40 9.17
N GLY A 410 -11.61 -1.17 10.25
CA GLY A 410 -12.58 -2.19 10.59
C GLY A 410 -13.91 -1.69 11.20
N PHE A 411 -14.11 -0.38 11.42
CA PHE A 411 -15.44 0.12 11.82
C PHE A 411 -16.48 -0.28 10.76
N LEU A 412 -17.57 -0.93 11.20
CA LEU A 412 -18.59 -1.45 10.28
C LEU A 412 -19.74 -0.44 10.06
N GLN A 413 -19.96 -0.08 8.81
CA GLN A 413 -21.22 0.45 8.33
C GLN A 413 -22.20 -0.73 8.16
N VAL A 414 -23.47 -0.56 8.44
CA VAL A 414 -24.44 -1.67 8.52
C VAL A 414 -25.74 -1.39 7.79
N SER A 415 -26.45 -2.44 7.37
CA SER A 415 -27.82 -2.39 6.86
C SER A 415 -28.65 -3.53 7.44
N GLY A 416 -29.98 -3.31 7.57
CA GLY A 416 -30.92 -4.29 8.12
C GLY A 416 -30.86 -4.42 9.64
N MET A 417 -30.03 -3.62 10.30
CA MET A 417 -29.87 -3.64 11.75
C MET A 417 -29.68 -2.23 12.32
N ARG A 418 -29.88 -2.11 13.65
CA ARG A 418 -29.58 -0.90 14.42
C ARG A 418 -28.69 -1.25 15.60
N LEU A 419 -27.75 -0.37 15.94
CA LEU A 419 -26.89 -0.53 17.11
C LEU A 419 -26.74 0.78 17.87
N VAL A 420 -26.63 0.65 19.19
CA VAL A 420 -26.24 1.70 20.12
C VAL A 420 -24.94 1.29 20.77
N TRP A 421 -23.96 2.18 20.77
CA TRP A 421 -22.67 1.92 21.37
C TRP A 421 -22.20 3.06 22.27
N ASP A 422 -21.26 2.77 23.17
CA ASP A 422 -20.71 3.73 24.12
C ASP A 422 -19.18 3.79 23.99
N PRO A 423 -18.62 4.91 23.48
CA PRO A 423 -17.18 5.08 23.32
C PRO A 423 -16.41 5.15 24.65
N GLN A 424 -17.08 5.35 25.77
CA GLN A 424 -16.46 5.40 27.11
C GLN A 424 -16.19 4.00 27.69
N LEU A 425 -16.82 2.98 27.15
CA LEU A 425 -16.61 1.60 27.58
C LEU A 425 -15.29 1.05 26.99
N SER A 426 -14.80 -0.03 27.63
CA SER A 426 -13.60 -0.71 27.13
C SER A 426 -13.84 -1.24 25.71
N PRO A 427 -12.79 -1.29 24.86
CA PRO A 427 -12.94 -1.63 23.44
C PRO A 427 -13.71 -2.91 23.13
N ALA A 428 -13.67 -3.91 24.01
CA ALA A 428 -14.39 -5.18 23.83
C ALA A 428 -15.82 -5.19 24.43
N GLN A 429 -16.36 -4.04 24.87
CA GLN A 429 -17.65 -3.91 25.56
C GLN A 429 -18.42 -2.66 25.12
N ARG A 430 -18.12 -2.13 23.92
CA ARG A 430 -18.71 -0.89 23.44
C ARG A 430 -20.13 -1.03 22.93
N LEU A 431 -20.54 -2.19 22.49
CA LEU A 431 -21.89 -2.43 21.99
C LEU A 431 -22.89 -2.51 23.15
N VAL A 432 -23.73 -1.47 23.30
CA VAL A 432 -24.75 -1.39 24.34
C VAL A 432 -25.98 -2.21 23.94
N SER A 433 -26.44 -2.09 22.69
CA SER A 433 -27.54 -2.88 22.17
C SER A 433 -27.46 -3.01 20.65
N ALA A 434 -28.04 -4.09 20.13
CA ALA A 434 -28.19 -4.29 18.69
C ALA A 434 -29.57 -4.94 18.42
N SER A 435 -30.15 -4.59 17.26
CA SER A 435 -31.39 -5.23 16.76
C SER A 435 -31.26 -5.53 15.27
N VAL A 436 -31.91 -6.58 14.81
CA VAL A 436 -32.05 -6.92 13.38
C VAL A 436 -33.52 -6.71 13.00
N GLY A 437 -33.75 -5.83 12.03
CA GLY A 437 -35.09 -5.28 11.80
C GLY A 437 -35.64 -4.61 13.08
N SER A 438 -36.81 -5.06 13.58
CA SER A 438 -37.43 -4.54 14.78
C SER A 438 -37.20 -5.39 16.04
N ARG A 439 -36.42 -6.50 15.94
CA ARG A 439 -36.20 -7.45 17.06
C ARG A 439 -34.79 -7.33 17.61
N PRO A 440 -34.60 -7.50 18.94
CA PRO A 440 -33.25 -7.57 19.50
C PRO A 440 -32.41 -8.64 18.81
N LEU A 441 -31.09 -8.41 18.72
CA LEU A 441 -30.14 -9.41 18.23
C LEU A 441 -30.06 -10.56 19.25
N GLU A 442 -30.48 -11.74 18.84
CA GLU A 442 -30.49 -12.96 19.64
C GLU A 442 -29.26 -13.81 19.37
N ASP A 443 -28.48 -14.15 20.37
CA ASP A 443 -27.17 -14.79 20.23
C ASP A 443 -27.20 -16.14 19.52
N ASP A 444 -28.26 -16.94 19.73
CA ASP A 444 -28.40 -18.28 19.13
C ASP A 444 -29.20 -18.30 17.82
N ALA A 445 -29.84 -17.21 17.45
CA ALA A 445 -30.55 -17.10 16.18
C ALA A 445 -29.52 -17.09 15.00
N ILE A 446 -29.96 -17.62 13.86
CA ILE A 446 -29.18 -17.59 12.61
C ILE A 446 -29.67 -16.42 11.78
N TYR A 447 -28.73 -15.62 11.31
CA TYR A 447 -28.96 -14.50 10.41
C TYR A 447 -28.21 -14.69 9.10
N THR A 448 -28.82 -14.28 8.00
CA THR A 448 -28.14 -14.16 6.73
C THR A 448 -27.44 -12.80 6.65
N VAL A 449 -26.16 -12.79 6.32
CA VAL A 449 -25.34 -11.58 6.33
C VAL A 449 -24.60 -11.44 4.98
N ALA A 450 -24.70 -10.29 4.34
CA ALA A 450 -23.87 -9.90 3.21
C ALA A 450 -22.56 -9.28 3.75
N VAL A 451 -21.43 -9.87 3.37
CA VAL A 451 -20.11 -9.49 3.90
C VAL A 451 -19.08 -9.43 2.75
N PRO A 452 -18.23 -8.39 2.65
CA PRO A 452 -17.11 -8.38 1.72
C PRO A 452 -16.13 -9.55 1.97
N SER A 453 -15.62 -10.13 0.90
CA SER A 453 -14.67 -11.24 0.95
C SER A 453 -13.42 -10.94 1.79
N TYR A 454 -12.95 -9.71 1.76
CA TYR A 454 -11.85 -9.23 2.60
C TYR A 454 -12.08 -9.53 4.10
N LEU A 455 -13.27 -9.22 4.63
CA LEU A 455 -13.58 -9.45 6.05
C LEU A 455 -13.69 -10.94 6.38
N VAL A 456 -14.23 -11.76 5.45
CA VAL A 456 -14.35 -13.21 5.65
C VAL A 456 -12.97 -13.87 5.68
N ARG A 457 -12.03 -13.38 4.91
CA ARG A 457 -10.62 -13.82 4.95
C ARG A 457 -9.89 -13.39 6.22
N GLY A 458 -10.47 -12.48 7.01
CA GLY A 458 -9.90 -11.97 8.26
C GLY A 458 -9.22 -10.62 8.15
N GLY A 459 -9.51 -9.88 7.09
CA GLY A 459 -9.05 -8.49 6.92
C GLY A 459 -9.49 -7.61 8.09
N ASP A 460 -8.75 -6.55 8.38
CA ASP A 460 -8.89 -5.70 9.57
C ASP A 460 -8.93 -6.46 10.91
N GLY A 461 -8.43 -7.72 10.94
CA GLY A 461 -8.40 -8.57 12.14
C GLY A 461 -9.70 -9.29 12.47
N PHE A 462 -10.70 -9.32 11.57
CA PHE A 462 -11.96 -10.01 11.80
C PHE A 462 -11.80 -11.53 11.85
N THR A 463 -12.19 -12.15 12.95
CA THR A 463 -12.22 -13.60 13.11
C THR A 463 -13.66 -14.16 13.19
N ALA A 464 -14.63 -13.32 13.52
CA ALA A 464 -16.01 -13.71 13.73
C ALA A 464 -16.70 -14.30 12.46
N PHE A 465 -16.23 -13.92 11.27
CA PHE A 465 -16.79 -14.42 10.01
C PHE A 465 -16.24 -15.79 9.58
N LYS A 466 -15.10 -16.26 10.16
CA LYS A 466 -14.39 -17.47 9.71
C LYS A 466 -15.18 -18.78 9.96
N GLY A 467 -16.03 -18.83 10.96
CA GLY A 467 -16.84 -20.00 11.31
C GLY A 467 -18.23 -20.02 10.68
N ALA A 468 -18.59 -18.99 9.93
CA ALA A 468 -19.90 -18.86 9.33
C ALA A 468 -20.08 -19.83 8.15
N LYS A 469 -21.30 -20.32 7.95
CA LYS A 469 -21.63 -21.13 6.76
C LYS A 469 -21.74 -20.24 5.54
N ILE A 470 -20.93 -20.52 4.54
CA ILE A 470 -20.94 -19.78 3.26
C ILE A 470 -22.10 -20.31 2.42
N VAL A 471 -23.01 -19.42 2.00
CA VAL A 471 -24.16 -19.71 1.12
C VAL A 471 -23.86 -19.26 -0.33
N ILE A 472 -23.22 -18.09 -0.48
CA ILE A 472 -22.68 -17.60 -1.74
C ILE A 472 -21.20 -17.30 -1.50
N ASP A 473 -20.34 -17.97 -2.21
CA ASP A 473 -18.87 -17.90 -2.07
C ASP A 473 -18.21 -16.86 -2.98
N GLU A 474 -16.89 -16.78 -2.94
CA GLU A 474 -16.11 -15.84 -3.73
C GLU A 474 -16.20 -16.06 -5.25
N THR A 475 -16.54 -17.27 -5.71
CA THR A 475 -16.65 -17.58 -7.14
C THR A 475 -17.98 -17.16 -7.72
N SER A 476 -19.02 -17.10 -6.89
CA SER A 476 -20.42 -16.82 -7.27
C SER A 476 -20.90 -15.44 -6.80
N GLY A 477 -20.18 -14.82 -5.87
CA GLY A 477 -20.52 -13.51 -5.30
C GLY A 477 -20.32 -12.36 -6.31
N PRO A 478 -21.24 -11.36 -6.33
CA PRO A 478 -21.05 -10.18 -7.16
C PRO A 478 -19.94 -9.29 -6.60
N GLN A 479 -19.23 -8.58 -7.48
CA GLN A 479 -18.26 -7.56 -7.04
C GLN A 479 -18.95 -6.42 -6.30
N VAL A 480 -18.32 -5.92 -5.23
CA VAL A 480 -18.85 -4.81 -4.40
C VAL A 480 -19.07 -3.58 -5.27
N ALA A 481 -18.05 -3.07 -5.97
CA ALA A 481 -18.15 -1.88 -6.78
C ALA A 481 -19.21 -1.99 -7.89
N GLN A 482 -19.30 -3.16 -8.55
CA GLN A 482 -20.31 -3.40 -9.59
C GLN A 482 -21.73 -3.41 -8.99
N THR A 483 -21.94 -3.98 -7.80
CA THR A 483 -23.22 -3.97 -7.10
C THR A 483 -23.70 -2.54 -6.81
N ILE A 484 -22.80 -1.67 -6.36
CA ILE A 484 -23.12 -0.27 -6.10
C ILE A 484 -23.41 0.46 -7.40
N LEU A 485 -22.62 0.23 -8.45
CA LEU A 485 -22.82 0.81 -9.76
C LEU A 485 -24.20 0.43 -10.33
N ASP A 486 -24.54 -0.86 -10.34
CA ASP A 486 -25.84 -1.36 -10.80
C ASP A 486 -27.01 -0.76 -10.01
N GLY A 487 -26.84 -0.64 -8.68
CA GLY A 487 -27.84 -0.04 -7.80
C GLY A 487 -28.09 1.46 -8.06
N ILE A 488 -27.04 2.22 -8.41
CA ILE A 488 -27.15 3.63 -8.77
C ILE A 488 -27.77 3.77 -10.16
N VAL A 489 -27.35 2.98 -11.14
CA VAL A 489 -27.94 2.94 -12.49
C VAL A 489 -29.44 2.67 -12.43
N ALA A 490 -29.87 1.69 -11.63
CA ALA A 490 -31.28 1.35 -11.47
C ALA A 490 -32.10 2.49 -10.86
N ARG A 491 -31.54 3.22 -9.90
CA ARG A 491 -32.21 4.35 -9.22
C ARG A 491 -32.15 5.65 -10.00
N ARG A 492 -31.15 5.83 -10.86
CA ARG A 492 -30.84 7.06 -11.61
C ARG A 492 -30.45 8.26 -10.72
N THR A 493 -31.22 8.51 -9.68
CA THR A 493 -30.96 9.57 -8.70
C THR A 493 -30.98 8.97 -7.29
N ILE A 494 -29.99 9.34 -6.49
CA ILE A 494 -29.87 8.92 -5.10
C ILE A 494 -29.83 10.15 -4.19
N ALA A 495 -30.40 10.02 -2.99
CA ALA A 495 -30.37 11.03 -1.93
C ALA A 495 -30.29 10.35 -0.56
N PRO A 496 -29.22 9.57 -0.27
CA PRO A 496 -29.09 8.85 0.99
C PRO A 496 -28.95 9.82 2.17
N ALA A 497 -29.60 9.51 3.28
CA ALA A 497 -29.46 10.23 4.54
C ALA A 497 -29.25 9.22 5.67
N PRO A 498 -28.43 9.55 6.68
CA PRO A 498 -28.33 8.71 7.89
C PRO A 498 -29.70 8.56 8.53
N ASP A 499 -30.05 7.37 8.96
CA ASP A 499 -31.34 7.04 9.58
C ASP A 499 -31.24 6.65 11.07
N GLY A 500 -30.08 6.85 11.67
CA GLY A 500 -29.79 6.54 13.07
C GLY A 500 -29.61 5.04 13.32
N ARG A 501 -29.12 4.29 12.32
CA ARG A 501 -28.85 2.86 12.49
C ARG A 501 -27.60 2.58 13.33
N ILE A 502 -26.68 3.55 13.43
CA ILE A 502 -25.51 3.50 14.31
C ILE A 502 -25.49 4.75 15.19
N THR A 503 -25.82 4.61 16.45
CA THR A 503 -25.89 5.73 17.39
C THR A 503 -24.99 5.52 18.59
N THR A 504 -24.48 6.62 19.14
CA THR A 504 -23.83 6.60 20.45
C THR A 504 -24.87 6.73 21.55
N ARG A 505 -24.62 6.09 22.70
CA ARG A 505 -25.45 6.25 23.90
C ARG A 505 -25.47 7.71 24.31
N SER A 506 -26.66 8.32 24.30
CA SER A 506 -26.85 9.65 24.90
C SER A 506 -26.68 9.56 26.41
N ARG A 507 -25.98 10.53 27.00
CA ARG A 507 -25.84 10.67 28.45
C ARG A 507 -27.17 11.03 29.12
#